data_8a05cec12f6d08db122f3cc2b88caf36
#
_entry.id   8a05cec12f6d08db122f3cc2b88caf36
#
_cell.length_a   1.000
_cell.length_b   1.000
_cell.length_c   1.000
_cell.angle_alpha   90.00
_cell.angle_beta   90.00
_cell.angle_gamma   90.00
#
_symmetry.space_group_name_H-M   'P 1'
#
loop_
_entity.id
_entity.type
_entity.pdbx_description
1 polymer ?
#
loop_
_entity_poly.entity_id
_entity_poly.type
_entity_poly.pdbx_seq_one_letter_code
_entity_poly.pdbx_strand_id
1 'polypeptide(L)'
;MDRNEKKTLLGTYLGFRSAPIDVISLANLFGVKVYNAAWPAHISGKIQKDQVKGGASGFAIFVNKDHPETRKRFTIAHELAHYILHEDQIGDGIFDDALYRSGLPESKEFEANQLAANILMPWHLLRPMMMHKTPDQLAKDF
;
A
#
# COMPACT_ATOMS: atom_id res chain seq x y z
N MET A 1 2.55 9.91 -14.56
CA MET A 1 2.71 10.70 -13.31
C MET A 1 4.11 10.49 -12.75
N ASP A 2 4.82 11.56 -12.49
CA ASP A 2 6.10 11.45 -11.82
C ASP A 2 5.92 11.27 -10.30
N ARG A 3 7.03 11.07 -9.59
CA ARG A 3 7.02 10.81 -8.15
C ARG A 3 6.38 11.95 -7.34
N ASN A 4 6.69 13.20 -7.71
CA ASN A 4 6.14 14.36 -7.01
C ASN A 4 4.65 14.52 -7.25
N GLU A 5 4.20 14.28 -8.47
CA GLU A 5 2.77 14.30 -8.82
C GLU A 5 2.03 13.22 -8.04
N LYS A 6 2.59 12.02 -7.92
CA LYS A 6 1.99 10.94 -7.14
C LYS A 6 1.89 11.30 -5.66
N LYS A 7 2.93 11.90 -5.09
CA LYS A 7 2.91 12.34 -3.69
C LYS A 7 1.88 13.41 -3.45
N THR A 8 1.73 14.36 -4.38
CA THR A 8 0.73 15.41 -4.30
C THR A 8 -0.68 14.82 -4.36
N LEU A 9 -0.94 13.90 -5.28
CA LEU A 9 -2.24 13.23 -5.41
C LEU A 9 -2.57 12.46 -4.12
N LEU A 10 -1.60 11.73 -3.58
CA LEU A 10 -1.78 10.99 -2.32
C LEU A 10 -2.15 11.92 -1.18
N GLY A 11 -1.40 13.02 -1.01
CA GLY A 11 -1.67 13.99 0.05
C GLY A 11 -3.07 14.61 -0.08
N THR A 12 -3.48 14.95 -1.28
CA THR A 12 -4.82 15.49 -1.54
C THR A 12 -5.90 14.47 -1.17
N TYR A 13 -5.73 13.22 -1.60
CA TYR A 13 -6.70 12.16 -1.29
C TYR A 13 -6.81 11.96 0.22
N LEU A 14 -5.69 11.79 0.91
CA LEU A 14 -5.69 11.53 2.36
C LEU A 14 -6.22 12.71 3.16
N GLY A 15 -6.01 13.94 2.68
CA GLY A 15 -6.46 15.14 3.36
C GLY A 15 -7.98 15.27 3.46
N PHE A 16 -8.73 14.58 2.60
CA PHE A 16 -10.20 14.64 2.58
C PHE A 16 -10.88 13.34 3.01
N ARG A 17 -10.13 12.38 3.52
CA ARG A 17 -10.67 11.08 3.93
C ARG A 17 -10.67 10.93 5.44
N SER A 18 -11.62 10.12 5.94
CA SER A 18 -11.66 9.71 7.34
C SER A 18 -11.16 8.26 7.46
N ALA A 19 -10.71 7.89 8.66
CA ALA A 19 -10.32 6.51 8.94
C ALA A 19 -11.55 5.60 9.03
N PRO A 20 -11.45 4.31 8.62
CA PRO A 20 -10.26 3.69 8.01
C PRO A 20 -10.13 4.07 6.53
N ILE A 21 -8.91 4.15 6.05
CA ILE A 21 -8.64 4.44 4.64
C ILE A 21 -8.95 3.21 3.80
N ASP A 22 -9.70 3.40 2.72
CA ASP A 22 -9.97 2.33 1.74
C ASP A 22 -8.77 2.24 0.78
N VAL A 23 -7.89 1.28 1.06
CA VAL A 23 -6.64 1.13 0.30
C VAL A 23 -6.88 0.66 -1.14
N ILE A 24 -7.96 -0.08 -1.39
CA ILE A 24 -8.30 -0.53 -2.74
C ILE A 24 -8.76 0.65 -3.58
N SER A 25 -9.62 1.50 -3.03
CA SER A 25 -10.05 2.73 -3.71
C SER A 25 -8.87 3.66 -3.96
N LEU A 26 -7.95 3.76 -3.01
CA LEU A 26 -6.74 4.56 -3.17
C LEU A 26 -5.88 4.02 -4.32
N ALA A 27 -5.65 2.70 -4.37
CA ALA A 27 -4.91 2.09 -5.48
C ALA A 27 -5.59 2.37 -6.82
N ASN A 28 -6.90 2.23 -6.89
CA ASN A 28 -7.66 2.50 -8.10
C ASN A 28 -7.55 3.96 -8.56
N LEU A 29 -7.44 4.89 -7.61
CA LEU A 29 -7.21 6.31 -7.93
C LEU A 29 -5.92 6.50 -8.73
N PHE A 30 -4.88 5.71 -8.40
CA PHE A 30 -3.61 5.73 -9.13
C PHE A 30 -3.63 4.88 -10.40
N GLY A 31 -4.76 4.28 -10.74
CA GLY A 31 -4.85 3.39 -11.89
C GLY A 31 -4.24 2.03 -11.66
N VAL A 32 -4.10 1.62 -10.41
CA VAL A 32 -3.55 0.30 -10.02
C VAL A 32 -4.69 -0.59 -9.57
N LYS A 33 -4.82 -1.76 -10.20
CA LYS A 33 -5.83 -2.76 -9.85
C LYS A 33 -5.31 -3.70 -8.78
N VAL A 34 -6.22 -4.17 -7.90
CA VAL A 34 -5.87 -5.05 -6.80
C VAL A 34 -6.61 -6.39 -6.94
N TYR A 35 -5.89 -7.48 -6.78
CA TYR A 35 -6.41 -8.85 -6.91
C TYR A 35 -5.98 -9.70 -5.72
N ASN A 36 -6.78 -10.71 -5.41
CA ASN A 36 -6.40 -11.75 -4.46
C ASN A 36 -5.62 -12.85 -5.20
N ALA A 37 -4.64 -13.43 -4.51
CA ALA A 37 -3.86 -14.55 -5.03
C ALA A 37 -3.74 -15.64 -3.98
N ALA A 38 -3.67 -16.89 -4.45
CA ALA A 38 -3.49 -18.06 -3.58
C ALA A 38 -2.00 -18.40 -3.56
N TRP A 39 -1.34 -18.09 -2.43
CA TRP A 39 0.09 -18.32 -2.23
C TRP A 39 0.35 -18.96 -0.87
N PRO A 40 1.53 -19.59 -0.69
CA PRO A 40 1.96 -20.01 0.64
C PRO A 40 2.03 -18.81 1.60
N ALA A 41 1.93 -19.10 2.90
CA ALA A 41 1.86 -18.05 3.92
C ALA A 41 3.08 -17.13 3.95
N HIS A 42 4.22 -17.57 3.44
CA HIS A 42 5.45 -16.76 3.43
C HIS A 42 5.49 -15.70 2.32
N ILE A 43 4.49 -15.63 1.46
CA ILE A 43 4.40 -14.61 0.42
C ILE A 43 3.24 -13.69 0.77
N SER A 44 3.51 -12.39 0.89
CA SER A 44 2.50 -11.39 1.24
C SER A 44 1.85 -10.77 0.02
N GLY A 45 2.64 -10.32 -0.93
CA GLY A 45 2.11 -9.58 -2.06
C GLY A 45 3.07 -9.47 -3.22
N LYS A 46 2.57 -8.88 -4.30
CA LYS A 46 3.32 -8.64 -5.51
C LYS A 46 2.76 -7.40 -6.20
N ILE A 47 3.65 -6.59 -6.75
CA ILE A 47 3.26 -5.57 -7.73
C ILE A 47 3.98 -5.88 -9.04
N GLN A 48 3.28 -5.75 -10.16
CA GLN A 48 3.85 -6.04 -11.48
C GLN A 48 3.24 -5.15 -12.55
N LYS A 49 3.98 -4.96 -13.63
CA LYS A 49 3.44 -4.44 -14.88
C LYS A 49 2.58 -5.53 -15.50
N ASP A 50 1.36 -5.16 -15.91
CA ASP A 50 0.45 -6.13 -16.50
C ASP A 50 -0.51 -5.38 -17.43
N GLN A 51 -0.36 -5.60 -18.73
CA GLN A 51 -1.18 -4.92 -19.73
C GLN A 51 -2.63 -5.38 -19.73
N VAL A 52 -2.90 -6.57 -19.20
CA VAL A 52 -4.25 -7.15 -19.16
C VAL A 52 -4.94 -6.83 -17.84
N LYS A 53 -4.27 -7.10 -16.72
CA LYS A 53 -4.85 -6.95 -15.37
C LYS A 53 -4.57 -5.60 -14.72
N GLY A 54 -3.59 -4.87 -15.21
CA GLY A 54 -3.27 -3.53 -14.70
C GLY A 54 -4.37 -2.54 -15.04
N GLY A 55 -4.49 -1.50 -14.22
CA GLY A 55 -5.39 -0.41 -14.50
C GLY A 55 -4.78 0.57 -15.51
N ALA A 56 -5.23 1.84 -15.47
CA ALA A 56 -4.72 2.88 -16.36
C ALA A 56 -3.22 3.10 -16.23
N SER A 57 -2.63 2.81 -15.07
CA SER A 57 -1.19 2.88 -14.87
C SER A 57 -0.40 1.77 -15.56
N GLY A 58 -1.05 0.67 -15.90
CA GLY A 58 -0.41 -0.54 -16.38
C GLY A 58 0.15 -1.44 -15.28
N PHE A 59 -0.17 -1.17 -14.00
CA PHE A 59 0.30 -1.97 -12.86
C PHE A 59 -0.86 -2.65 -12.15
N ALA A 60 -0.57 -3.83 -11.60
CA ALA A 60 -1.51 -4.59 -10.79
C ALA A 60 -0.83 -5.03 -9.49
N ILE A 61 -1.59 -4.99 -8.40
CA ILE A 61 -1.18 -5.49 -7.09
C ILE A 61 -1.92 -6.79 -6.83
N PHE A 62 -1.19 -7.79 -6.35
CA PHE A 62 -1.74 -9.07 -5.91
C PHE A 62 -1.44 -9.21 -4.41
N VAL A 63 -2.44 -9.63 -3.65
CA VAL A 63 -2.30 -9.80 -2.20
C VAL A 63 -2.69 -11.23 -1.82
N ASN A 64 -1.98 -11.82 -0.86
CA ASN A 64 -2.28 -13.18 -0.38
C ASN A 64 -3.67 -13.19 0.26
N LYS A 65 -4.59 -13.92 -0.38
CA LYS A 65 -5.99 -13.96 0.05
C LYS A 65 -6.19 -14.58 1.44
N ASP A 66 -5.25 -15.40 1.88
CA ASP A 66 -5.35 -16.16 3.13
C ASP A 66 -4.74 -15.42 4.33
N HIS A 67 -4.11 -14.28 4.11
CA HIS A 67 -3.62 -13.44 5.21
C HIS A 67 -4.78 -12.72 5.91
N PRO A 68 -4.65 -12.39 7.21
CA PRO A 68 -5.67 -11.59 7.91
C PRO A 68 -5.90 -10.23 7.25
N GLU A 69 -7.11 -9.69 7.41
CA GLU A 69 -7.50 -8.42 6.76
C GLU A 69 -6.56 -7.26 7.09
N THR A 70 -6.13 -7.13 8.35
CA THR A 70 -5.20 -6.07 8.74
C THR A 70 -3.88 -6.18 7.99
N ARG A 71 -3.40 -7.41 7.81
CA ARG A 71 -2.17 -7.67 7.07
C ARG A 71 -2.36 -7.42 5.57
N LYS A 72 -3.48 -7.85 5.01
CA LYS A 72 -3.80 -7.60 3.60
C LYS A 72 -3.83 -6.10 3.32
N ARG A 73 -4.44 -5.30 4.19
CA ARG A 73 -4.48 -3.84 4.04
C ARG A 73 -3.07 -3.25 4.03
N PHE A 74 -2.21 -3.69 4.95
CA PHE A 74 -0.83 -3.22 4.99
C PHE A 74 -0.07 -3.63 3.71
N THR A 75 -0.26 -4.86 3.26
CA THR A 75 0.38 -5.34 2.03
C THR A 75 -0.03 -4.50 0.82
N ILE A 76 -1.31 -4.20 0.66
CA ILE A 76 -1.79 -3.36 -0.45
C ILE A 76 -1.15 -1.97 -0.37
N ALA A 77 -1.12 -1.36 0.82
CA ALA A 77 -0.50 -0.06 1.02
C ALA A 77 1.00 -0.09 0.74
N HIS A 78 1.68 -1.17 1.14
CA HIS A 78 3.12 -1.36 0.90
C HIS A 78 3.43 -1.47 -0.60
N GLU A 79 2.65 -2.27 -1.33
CA GLU A 79 2.86 -2.40 -2.77
C GLU A 79 2.54 -1.10 -3.51
N LEU A 80 1.49 -0.39 -3.08
CA LEU A 80 1.18 0.92 -3.65
C LEU A 80 2.29 1.92 -3.35
N ALA A 81 2.92 1.84 -2.17
CA ALA A 81 4.06 2.68 -1.82
C ALA A 81 5.24 2.44 -2.78
N HIS A 82 5.50 1.20 -3.16
CA HIS A 82 6.51 0.90 -4.18
C HIS A 82 6.15 1.56 -5.52
N TYR A 83 4.89 1.53 -5.92
CA TYR A 83 4.48 2.22 -7.15
C TYR A 83 4.73 3.73 -7.04
N ILE A 84 4.41 4.34 -5.92
CA ILE A 84 4.55 5.79 -5.74
C ILE A 84 6.03 6.20 -5.68
N LEU A 85 6.85 5.45 -4.96
CA LEU A 85 8.24 5.83 -4.66
C LEU A 85 9.26 5.19 -5.60
N HIS A 86 8.99 3.98 -6.07
CA HIS A 86 10.00 3.13 -6.71
C HIS A 86 9.54 2.55 -8.04
N GLU A 87 8.67 3.24 -8.76
CA GLU A 87 8.12 2.72 -10.02
C GLU A 87 9.21 2.22 -10.96
N ASP A 88 10.29 2.97 -11.11
CA ASP A 88 11.40 2.64 -12.01
C ASP A 88 12.14 1.36 -11.60
N GLN A 89 11.97 0.92 -10.37
CA GLN A 89 12.68 -0.23 -9.82
C GLN A 89 11.82 -1.48 -9.76
N ILE A 90 10.53 -1.38 -10.10
CA ILE A 90 9.62 -2.53 -10.08
C ILE A 90 9.98 -3.53 -11.17
N GLY A 91 10.48 -3.07 -12.32
CA GLY A 91 10.73 -3.92 -13.46
C GLY A 91 9.45 -4.64 -13.89
N ASP A 92 9.56 -5.95 -14.16
CA ASP A 92 8.39 -6.76 -14.53
C ASP A 92 7.55 -7.15 -13.32
N GLY A 93 8.11 -7.11 -12.13
CA GLY A 93 7.38 -7.39 -10.90
C GLY A 93 8.30 -7.56 -9.70
N ILE A 94 7.74 -7.29 -8.52
CA ILE A 94 8.40 -7.47 -7.23
C ILE A 94 7.49 -8.31 -6.34
N PHE A 95 8.02 -9.44 -5.82
CA PHE A 95 7.37 -10.22 -4.78
C PHE A 95 7.90 -9.80 -3.41
N ASP A 96 7.01 -9.61 -2.46
CA ASP A 96 7.34 -9.37 -1.07
C ASP A 96 6.99 -10.57 -0.21
N ASP A 97 7.94 -11.02 0.64
CA ASP A 97 7.72 -12.11 1.58
C ASP A 97 6.94 -11.62 2.81
N ALA A 98 6.73 -12.52 3.77
CA ALA A 98 5.95 -12.21 4.97
C ALA A 98 6.61 -11.16 5.88
N LEU A 99 7.88 -10.83 5.66
CA LEU A 99 8.60 -9.76 6.35
C LEU A 99 8.80 -8.54 5.46
N TYR A 100 8.08 -8.47 4.32
CA TYR A 100 8.15 -7.38 3.35
C TYR A 100 9.58 -7.17 2.83
N ARG A 101 10.25 -8.28 2.52
CA ARG A 101 11.57 -8.29 1.86
C ARG A 101 11.40 -8.77 0.43
N SER A 102 12.19 -8.18 -0.45
CA SER A 102 12.21 -8.52 -1.87
C SER A 102 13.65 -8.50 -2.38
N GLY A 103 13.82 -8.44 -3.69
CA GLY A 103 15.14 -8.21 -4.27
C GLY A 103 15.63 -6.77 -4.20
N LEU A 104 14.81 -5.84 -3.69
CA LEU A 104 15.20 -4.45 -3.53
C LEU A 104 16.08 -4.25 -2.28
N PRO A 105 16.91 -3.17 -2.26
CA PRO A 105 17.67 -2.82 -1.07
C PRO A 105 16.76 -2.59 0.14
N GLU A 106 17.26 -2.87 1.34
CA GLU A 106 16.50 -2.67 2.57
C GLU A 106 16.01 -1.23 2.74
N SER A 107 16.79 -0.25 2.28
CA SER A 107 16.39 1.16 2.35
C SER A 107 15.10 1.43 1.57
N LYS A 108 14.90 0.73 0.45
CA LYS A 108 13.69 0.87 -0.37
C LYS A 108 12.50 0.20 0.30
N GLU A 109 12.71 -0.95 0.92
CA GLU A 109 11.68 -1.62 1.68
C GLU A 109 11.27 -0.80 2.91
N PHE A 110 12.24 -0.20 3.58
CA PHE A 110 11.98 0.71 4.71
C PHE A 110 11.14 1.91 4.28
N GLU A 111 11.49 2.56 3.16
CA GLU A 111 10.71 3.67 2.62
C GLU A 111 9.28 3.26 2.31
N ALA A 112 9.09 2.09 1.70
CA ALA A 112 7.76 1.58 1.37
C ALA A 112 6.95 1.29 2.64
N ASN A 113 7.58 0.72 3.66
CA ASN A 113 6.92 0.45 4.95
C ASN A 113 6.49 1.75 5.64
N GLN A 114 7.35 2.77 5.62
CA GLN A 114 7.00 4.07 6.20
C GLN A 114 5.82 4.71 5.49
N LEU A 115 5.83 4.71 4.17
CA LEU A 115 4.73 5.30 3.41
C LEU A 115 3.44 4.50 3.61
N ALA A 116 3.53 3.17 3.65
CA ALA A 116 2.36 2.33 3.94
C ALA A 116 1.75 2.66 5.30
N ALA A 117 2.57 2.82 6.32
CA ALA A 117 2.10 3.22 7.65
C ALA A 117 1.44 4.61 7.60
N ASN A 118 2.01 5.56 6.88
CA ASN A 118 1.43 6.89 6.73
C ASN A 118 0.09 6.86 5.97
N ILE A 119 -0.05 5.98 5.00
CA ILE A 119 -1.32 5.80 4.27
C ILE A 119 -2.40 5.28 5.22
N LEU A 120 -2.08 4.27 6.02
CA LEU A 120 -3.05 3.62 6.91
C LEU A 120 -3.36 4.45 8.14
N MET A 121 -2.39 5.23 8.63
CA MET A 121 -2.52 6.08 9.82
C MET A 121 -2.04 7.51 9.53
N PRO A 122 -2.75 8.26 8.65
CA PRO A 122 -2.36 9.64 8.35
C PRO A 122 -2.39 10.48 9.63
N TRP A 123 -1.36 11.31 9.82
CA TRP A 123 -1.20 12.11 11.04
C TRP A 123 -2.42 12.98 11.35
N HIS A 124 -3.03 13.57 10.33
CA HIS A 124 -4.18 14.45 10.53
C HIS A 124 -5.44 13.70 11.04
N LEU A 125 -5.51 12.37 10.79
CA LEU A 125 -6.58 11.52 11.34
C LEU A 125 -6.19 10.95 12.70
N LEU A 126 -4.91 10.63 12.90
CA LEU A 126 -4.42 10.04 14.13
C LEU A 126 -4.39 11.03 15.28
N ARG A 127 -3.92 12.27 15.04
CA ARG A 127 -3.70 13.26 16.07
C ARG A 127 -4.95 13.58 16.94
N PRO A 128 -6.13 13.83 16.35
CA PRO A 128 -7.33 14.03 17.17
C PRO A 128 -7.76 12.78 17.93
N MET A 129 -7.54 11.61 17.36
CA MET A 129 -7.97 10.34 17.94
C MET A 129 -7.10 9.91 19.11
N MET A 130 -5.84 10.31 19.13
CA MET A 130 -4.92 10.01 20.24
C MET A 130 -5.38 10.59 21.57
N MET A 131 -6.21 11.61 21.55
CA MET A 131 -6.75 12.26 22.76
C MET A 131 -7.90 11.47 23.40
N HIS A 132 -8.53 10.57 22.65
CA HIS A 132 -9.80 9.95 23.04
C HIS A 132 -9.84 8.44 22.92
N LYS A 133 -8.80 7.81 22.34
CA LYS A 133 -8.79 6.39 22.07
C LYS A 133 -7.52 5.72 22.61
N THR A 134 -7.70 4.47 23.07
CA THR A 134 -6.57 3.62 23.44
C THR A 134 -5.81 3.17 22.19
N PRO A 135 -4.56 2.70 22.32
CA PRO A 135 -3.82 2.14 21.17
C PRO A 135 -4.59 1.03 20.45
N ASP A 136 -5.29 0.16 21.19
CA ASP A 136 -6.07 -0.91 20.57
C ASP A 136 -7.24 -0.38 19.76
N GLN A 137 -7.89 0.66 20.24
CA GLN A 137 -8.97 1.32 19.51
C GLN A 137 -8.47 1.99 18.24
N LEU A 138 -7.31 2.64 18.31
CA LEU A 138 -6.68 3.25 17.13
C LEU A 138 -6.33 2.18 16.09
N ALA A 139 -5.80 1.05 16.51
CA ALA A 139 -5.45 -0.04 15.60
C ALA A 139 -6.67 -0.57 14.84
N LYS A 140 -7.85 -0.56 15.45
CA LYS A 140 -9.09 -0.99 14.79
C LYS A 140 -9.59 0.00 13.76
N ASP A 141 -9.32 1.30 13.95
CA ASP A 141 -9.78 2.36 13.06
C ASP A 141 -8.87 2.54 11.84
N PHE A 142 -7.68 2.01 11.89
CA PHE A 142 -6.68 2.07 10.83
C PHE A 142 -6.28 0.68 10.39
#